data_03dc5487414405078be5943f94830812
#
_entry.id   03dc5487414405078be5943f94830812
#
_cell.length_a   1.000
_cell.length_b   1.000
_cell.length_c   1.000
_cell.angle_alpha   90.00
_cell.angle_beta   90.00
_cell.angle_gamma   90.00
#
_symmetry.space_group_name_H-M   'P 1'
#
loop_
_entity.id
_entity.type
_entity.pdbx_description
1 polymer ?
#
loop_
_entity_poly.entity_id
_entity_poly.type
_entity_poly.pdbx_seq_one_letter_code
_entity_poly.pdbx_strand_id
1 'polypeptide(L)'
;MLVLEKNKLAIRIVPRNLYTYFQKAKDMGKDLDISIAIGMEPAILLACTTSIPIDADEMEVANRFKDGELELVTCKNGINVPEADIIFEGKILIDETAPEGPFVDLTDTYDYVREEPVIKLSKMYIKKENPMYHAILPAGFEHKLLQGMPQEPRIFNAVKNTVPTVQNVVLTEGGCCWLHAAVSIKK
;
A
#
# COMPACT_ATOMS: atom_id res chain seq x y z
N MET A 1 1.74 -7.53 -7.22
CA MET A 1 2.13 -7.27 -8.64
C MET A 1 2.93 -8.45 -9.16
N LEU A 2 2.65 -8.92 -10.37
CA LEU A 2 3.34 -10.04 -11.02
C LEU A 2 4.15 -9.51 -12.22
N VAL A 3 5.42 -9.90 -12.33
CA VAL A 3 6.24 -9.56 -13.50
C VAL A 3 5.81 -10.45 -14.68
N LEU A 4 5.36 -9.82 -15.75
CA LEU A 4 4.93 -10.50 -16.98
C LEU A 4 6.07 -10.55 -18.02
N GLU A 5 6.68 -9.39 -18.25
CA GLU A 5 7.75 -9.17 -19.22
C GLU A 5 8.77 -8.18 -18.63
N LYS A 6 9.83 -7.90 -19.38
CA LYS A 6 10.90 -6.96 -18.95
C LYS A 6 10.37 -5.60 -18.48
N ASN A 7 9.26 -5.12 -19.06
CA ASN A 7 8.68 -3.81 -18.79
C ASN A 7 7.17 -3.85 -18.59
N LYS A 8 6.60 -5.01 -18.26
CA LYS A 8 5.18 -5.16 -17.96
C LYS A 8 4.96 -5.90 -16.66
N LEU A 9 4.01 -5.40 -15.88
CA LEU A 9 3.56 -5.98 -14.61
C LEU A 9 2.05 -6.14 -14.66
N ALA A 10 1.50 -7.21 -14.06
CA ALA A 10 0.09 -7.24 -13.69
C ALA A 10 -0.07 -6.67 -12.27
N ILE A 11 -1.12 -5.88 -12.06
CA ILE A 11 -1.42 -5.27 -10.77
C ILE A 11 -2.84 -5.55 -10.32
N ARG A 12 -3.00 -6.17 -9.16
CA ARG A 12 -4.30 -6.25 -8.51
C ARG A 12 -4.63 -4.91 -7.85
N ILE A 13 -5.76 -4.33 -8.25
CA ILE A 13 -6.27 -3.08 -7.71
C ILE A 13 -7.49 -3.38 -6.84
N VAL A 14 -7.32 -3.28 -5.52
CA VAL A 14 -8.43 -3.40 -4.57
C VAL A 14 -9.32 -2.14 -4.62
N PRO A 15 -10.64 -2.24 -4.30
CA PRO A 15 -11.60 -1.13 -4.39
C PRO A 15 -11.36 -0.06 -3.31
N ARG A 16 -10.27 0.70 -3.48
CA ARG A 16 -9.84 1.86 -2.67
C ARG A 16 -9.43 3.01 -3.56
N ASN A 17 -8.59 3.93 -3.08
CA ASN A 17 -8.20 5.17 -3.79
C ASN A 17 -7.69 4.91 -5.22
N LEU A 18 -6.72 4.00 -5.38
CA LEU A 18 -6.18 3.68 -6.71
C LEU A 18 -7.26 3.15 -7.67
N TYR A 19 -8.19 2.34 -7.18
CA TYR A 19 -9.33 1.86 -7.99
C TYR A 19 -10.19 3.02 -8.48
N THR A 20 -10.49 3.99 -7.62
CA THR A 20 -11.26 5.17 -7.99
C THR A 20 -10.57 5.99 -9.07
N TYR A 21 -9.26 6.19 -8.97
CA TYR A 21 -8.48 6.89 -10.00
C TYR A 21 -8.44 6.10 -11.31
N PHE A 22 -8.30 4.78 -11.24
CA PHE A 22 -8.30 3.92 -12.41
C PHE A 22 -9.67 3.93 -13.13
N GLN A 23 -10.78 3.91 -12.40
CA GLN A 23 -12.11 4.03 -13.01
C GLN A 23 -12.29 5.40 -13.70
N LYS A 24 -11.88 6.49 -13.06
CA LYS A 24 -11.89 7.83 -13.69
C LYS A 24 -11.04 7.88 -14.96
N ALA A 25 -9.89 7.22 -14.98
CA ALA A 25 -9.04 7.14 -16.18
C ALA A 25 -9.74 6.37 -17.31
N LYS A 26 -10.40 5.24 -16.99
CA LYS A 26 -11.25 4.49 -17.93
C LYS A 26 -12.37 5.34 -18.52
N ASP A 27 -13.09 6.08 -17.69
CA ASP A 27 -14.19 6.95 -18.12
C ASP A 27 -13.70 8.06 -19.08
N MET A 28 -12.43 8.51 -18.89
CA MET A 28 -11.78 9.48 -19.77
C MET A 28 -11.11 8.84 -21.00
N GLY A 29 -11.09 7.52 -21.14
CA GLY A 29 -10.42 6.80 -22.22
C GLY A 29 -8.90 7.01 -22.24
N LYS A 30 -8.26 7.16 -21.06
CA LYS A 30 -6.83 7.42 -20.92
C LYS A 30 -6.18 6.47 -19.93
N ASP A 31 -4.99 5.97 -20.29
CA ASP A 31 -4.17 5.22 -19.34
C ASP A 31 -3.82 6.07 -18.12
N LEU A 32 -3.77 5.43 -16.95
CA LEU A 32 -3.45 6.11 -15.70
C LEU A 32 -1.93 6.14 -15.48
N ASP A 33 -1.35 7.33 -15.37
CA ASP A 33 0.05 7.47 -14.98
C ASP A 33 0.28 6.94 -13.55
N ILE A 34 1.36 6.20 -13.36
CA ILE A 34 1.74 5.62 -12.07
C ILE A 34 3.25 5.72 -11.85
N SER A 35 3.63 5.91 -10.58
CA SER A 35 4.99 5.72 -10.11
C SER A 35 5.00 4.73 -8.95
N ILE A 36 5.96 3.78 -8.97
CA ILE A 36 6.09 2.71 -7.99
C ILE A 36 7.42 2.90 -7.28
N ALA A 37 7.38 3.11 -5.97
CA ALA A 37 8.55 3.27 -5.11
C ALA A 37 8.82 1.97 -4.33
N ILE A 38 10.08 1.54 -4.29
CA ILE A 38 10.56 0.34 -3.58
C ILE A 38 11.77 0.72 -2.74
N GLY A 39 11.85 0.18 -1.51
CA GLY A 39 12.94 0.48 -0.57
C GLY A 39 12.71 1.81 0.15
N MET A 40 11.50 2.04 0.62
CA MET A 40 11.13 3.19 1.43
C MET A 40 11.33 2.90 2.92
N GLU A 41 11.47 3.97 3.70
CA GLU A 41 11.54 3.88 5.16
C GLU A 41 10.25 3.29 5.77
N PRO A 42 10.34 2.58 6.92
CA PRO A 42 9.19 1.99 7.59
C PRO A 42 8.05 2.95 7.92
N ALA A 43 8.38 4.20 8.26
CA ALA A 43 7.38 5.25 8.52
C ALA A 43 6.48 5.52 7.31
N ILE A 44 7.05 5.52 6.10
CA ILE A 44 6.31 5.70 4.85
C ILE A 44 5.45 4.46 4.56
N LEU A 45 5.97 3.26 4.78
CA LEU A 45 5.23 2.02 4.61
C LEU A 45 4.00 1.96 5.53
N LEU A 46 4.14 2.39 6.80
CA LEU A 46 3.01 2.50 7.74
C LEU A 46 1.97 3.52 7.27
N ALA A 47 2.40 4.67 6.76
CA ALA A 47 1.50 5.67 6.21
C ALA A 47 0.68 5.10 5.02
N CYS A 48 1.34 4.38 4.10
CA CYS A 48 0.70 3.76 2.94
C CYS A 48 -0.34 2.68 3.32
N THR A 49 -0.24 2.06 4.49
CA THR A 49 -1.21 1.07 4.99
C THR A 49 -2.29 1.68 5.88
N THR A 50 -2.15 2.95 6.24
CA THR A 50 -3.14 3.67 7.04
C THR A 50 -4.38 3.99 6.20
N SER A 51 -5.56 3.63 6.68
CA SER A 51 -6.82 3.97 6.02
C SER A 51 -7.22 5.40 6.33
N ILE A 52 -7.17 6.27 5.34
CA ILE A 52 -7.58 7.67 5.42
C ILE A 52 -8.71 7.97 4.43
N PRO A 53 -9.47 9.07 4.59
CA PRO A 53 -10.45 9.52 3.61
C PRO A 53 -9.83 9.75 2.24
N ILE A 54 -10.64 9.64 1.16
CA ILE A 54 -10.16 9.74 -0.22
C ILE A 54 -9.65 11.14 -0.59
N ASP A 55 -10.05 12.14 0.14
CA ASP A 55 -9.63 13.55 0.00
C ASP A 55 -8.43 13.93 0.87
N ALA A 56 -7.92 12.98 1.66
CA ALA A 56 -6.69 13.14 2.44
C ALA A 56 -5.48 12.56 1.69
N ASP A 57 -4.31 13.09 1.98
CA ASP A 57 -3.05 12.67 1.35
C ASP A 57 -2.24 11.79 2.31
N GLU A 58 -1.94 10.57 1.89
CA GLU A 58 -1.08 9.63 2.64
C GLU A 58 0.33 10.21 2.87
N MET A 59 0.78 11.10 2.00
CA MET A 59 2.08 11.77 2.17
C MET A 59 2.09 12.76 3.34
N GLU A 60 0.94 13.35 3.69
CA GLU A 60 0.84 14.15 4.92
C GLU A 60 0.97 13.29 6.17
N VAL A 61 0.41 12.07 6.14
CA VAL A 61 0.57 11.12 7.25
C VAL A 61 2.03 10.68 7.37
N ALA A 62 2.67 10.33 6.25
CA ALA A 62 4.08 9.98 6.21
C ALA A 62 4.97 11.13 6.74
N ASN A 63 4.68 12.36 6.34
CA ASN A 63 5.41 13.54 6.81
C ASN A 63 5.29 13.75 8.32
N ARG A 64 4.11 13.50 8.90
CA ARG A 64 3.92 13.54 10.36
C ARG A 64 4.72 12.46 11.08
N PHE A 65 4.79 11.25 10.53
CA PHE A 65 5.60 10.16 11.09
C PHE A 65 7.11 10.45 11.01
N LYS A 66 7.52 11.35 10.12
CA LYS A 66 8.89 11.81 9.95
C LYS A 66 9.15 13.20 10.57
N ASP A 67 8.32 13.67 11.48
CA ASP A 67 8.43 14.97 12.14
C ASP A 67 8.58 16.18 11.17
N GLY A 68 8.02 16.06 9.97
CA GLY A 68 8.08 17.09 8.93
C GLY A 68 9.25 16.97 7.95
N GLU A 69 10.02 15.91 8.03
CA GLU A 69 11.25 15.68 7.22
C GLU A 69 11.00 14.71 6.03
N LEU A 70 9.79 14.65 5.49
CA LEU A 70 9.52 13.83 4.32
C LEU A 70 10.09 14.46 3.05
N GLU A 71 11.05 13.79 2.44
CA GLU A 71 11.58 14.18 1.14
C GLU A 71 10.80 13.53 0.01
N LEU A 72 10.43 14.34 -0.99
CA LEU A 72 9.72 13.89 -2.19
C LEU A 72 10.58 14.11 -3.44
N VAL A 73 10.56 13.13 -4.32
CA VAL A 73 11.18 13.18 -5.64
C VAL A 73 10.10 13.33 -6.70
N THR A 74 10.22 14.35 -7.55
CA THR A 74 9.30 14.52 -8.68
C THR A 74 9.75 13.67 -9.86
N CYS A 75 8.92 12.73 -10.25
CA CYS A 75 9.13 11.88 -11.42
C CYS A 75 8.88 12.67 -12.72
N LYS A 76 9.36 12.15 -13.87
CA LYS A 76 9.15 12.84 -15.18
C LYS A 76 7.69 12.84 -15.63
N ASN A 77 6.89 11.89 -15.15
CA ASN A 77 5.42 11.90 -15.36
C ASN A 77 4.68 12.91 -14.47
N GLY A 78 5.39 13.69 -13.66
CA GLY A 78 4.84 14.74 -12.78
C GLY A 78 4.35 14.24 -11.42
N ILE A 79 4.46 12.92 -11.14
CA ILE A 79 4.05 12.36 -9.86
C ILE A 79 5.17 12.55 -8.84
N ASN A 80 4.82 13.07 -7.66
CA ASN A 80 5.72 13.14 -6.52
C ASN A 80 5.66 11.81 -5.75
N VAL A 81 6.83 11.25 -5.46
CA VAL A 81 6.97 10.01 -4.67
C VAL A 81 7.95 10.24 -3.53
N PRO A 82 7.82 9.54 -2.40
CA PRO A 82 8.84 9.55 -1.36
C PRO A 82 10.19 9.09 -1.89
N GLU A 83 11.28 9.59 -1.31
CA GLU A 83 12.60 9.04 -1.61
C GLU A 83 12.59 7.52 -1.41
N ALA A 84 13.13 6.79 -2.38
CA ALA A 84 13.16 5.33 -2.41
C ALA A 84 14.41 4.82 -3.11
N ASP A 85 14.78 3.58 -2.87
CA ASP A 85 15.95 2.97 -3.51
C ASP A 85 15.73 2.71 -5.00
N ILE A 86 14.51 2.35 -5.38
CA ILE A 86 14.11 2.15 -6.77
C ILE A 86 12.77 2.83 -7.00
N ILE A 87 12.67 3.58 -8.10
CA ILE A 87 11.41 4.16 -8.56
C ILE A 87 11.16 3.72 -10.01
N PHE A 88 9.98 3.17 -10.28
CA PHE A 88 9.52 2.91 -11.64
C PHE A 88 8.46 3.92 -12.04
N GLU A 89 8.53 4.44 -13.26
CA GLU A 89 7.45 5.18 -13.90
C GLU A 89 6.79 4.33 -14.96
N GLY A 90 5.48 4.48 -15.10
CA GLY A 90 4.71 3.77 -16.11
C GLY A 90 3.28 4.23 -16.21
N LYS A 91 2.47 3.41 -16.85
CA LYS A 91 1.03 3.62 -17.00
C LYS A 91 0.28 2.33 -16.72
N ILE A 92 -0.82 2.41 -16.01
CA ILE A 92 -1.81 1.33 -15.94
C ILE A 92 -2.66 1.44 -17.20
N LEU A 93 -2.60 0.40 -18.03
CA LEU A 93 -3.33 0.35 -19.30
C LEU A 93 -4.81 0.06 -19.03
N ILE A 94 -5.70 0.81 -19.67
CA ILE A 94 -7.15 0.63 -19.47
C ILE A 94 -7.73 -0.53 -20.28
N ASP A 95 -7.05 -0.93 -21.36
CA ASP A 95 -7.52 -1.92 -22.32
C ASP A 95 -6.71 -3.23 -22.33
N GLU A 96 -5.73 -3.38 -21.43
CA GLU A 96 -4.90 -4.59 -21.36
C GLU A 96 -4.99 -5.22 -19.97
N THR A 97 -5.33 -6.51 -19.92
CA THR A 97 -5.32 -7.32 -18.70
C THR A 97 -4.44 -8.55 -18.87
N ALA A 98 -4.02 -9.13 -17.76
CA ALA A 98 -3.26 -10.38 -17.73
C ALA A 98 -3.58 -11.16 -16.45
N PRO A 99 -3.40 -12.50 -16.45
CA PRO A 99 -3.53 -13.31 -15.26
C PRO A 99 -2.55 -12.85 -14.17
N GLU A 100 -3.05 -12.59 -12.96
CA GLU A 100 -2.28 -12.21 -11.79
C GLU A 100 -2.60 -13.15 -10.63
N GLY A 101 -1.54 -13.64 -9.97
CA GLY A 101 -1.65 -14.65 -8.90
C GLY A 101 -1.24 -16.07 -9.37
N PRO A 102 -1.49 -17.12 -8.54
CA PRO A 102 -2.00 -17.02 -7.17
C PRO A 102 -0.97 -16.42 -6.21
N PHE A 103 -1.42 -15.61 -5.25
CA PHE A 103 -0.57 -15.10 -4.17
C PHE A 103 -1.06 -15.59 -2.82
N VAL A 104 -0.12 -15.69 -1.87
CA VAL A 104 -0.46 -15.93 -0.48
C VAL A 104 -1.08 -14.67 0.11
N ASP A 105 -2.28 -14.79 0.67
CA ASP A 105 -2.94 -13.71 1.41
C ASP A 105 -2.42 -13.61 2.85
N LEU A 106 -2.68 -12.50 3.54
CA LEU A 106 -2.27 -12.30 4.92
C LEU A 106 -2.85 -13.35 5.90
N THR A 107 -3.88 -14.06 5.50
CA THR A 107 -4.51 -15.16 6.24
C THR A 107 -3.82 -16.52 6.04
N ASP A 108 -2.65 -16.56 5.40
CA ASP A 108 -1.90 -17.78 5.05
C ASP A 108 -2.64 -18.70 4.06
N THR A 109 -3.59 -18.15 3.32
CA THR A 109 -4.32 -18.87 2.26
C THR A 109 -3.93 -18.34 0.89
N TYR A 110 -4.07 -19.16 -0.15
CA TYR A 110 -3.86 -18.70 -1.53
C TYR A 110 -5.10 -17.99 -2.05
N ASP A 111 -4.89 -16.84 -2.66
CA ASP A 111 -5.91 -16.16 -3.44
C ASP A 111 -5.97 -16.72 -4.87
N TYR A 112 -7.08 -16.44 -5.57
CA TYR A 112 -7.31 -16.92 -6.94
C TYR A 112 -6.49 -16.13 -7.96
N VAL A 113 -6.19 -16.78 -9.09
CA VAL A 113 -5.75 -16.08 -10.30
C VAL A 113 -6.91 -15.25 -10.85
N ARG A 114 -6.63 -13.99 -11.19
CA ARG A 114 -7.62 -13.06 -11.77
C ARG A 114 -7.02 -12.34 -12.97
N GLU A 115 -7.89 -11.95 -13.91
CA GLU A 115 -7.54 -11.02 -14.97
C GLU A 115 -7.45 -9.60 -14.40
N GLU A 116 -6.24 -9.08 -14.30
CA GLU A 116 -5.96 -7.79 -13.67
C GLU A 116 -5.27 -6.83 -14.65
N PRO A 117 -5.39 -5.51 -14.44
CA PRO A 117 -4.79 -4.51 -15.33
C PRO A 117 -3.27 -4.67 -15.45
N VAL A 118 -2.75 -4.32 -16.62
CA VAL A 118 -1.31 -4.33 -16.92
C VAL A 118 -0.73 -2.94 -16.71
N ILE A 119 0.42 -2.88 -16.04
CA ILE A 119 1.28 -1.69 -16.00
C ILE A 119 2.35 -1.84 -17.07
N LYS A 120 2.48 -0.85 -17.94
CA LYS A 120 3.60 -0.70 -18.86
C LYS A 120 4.61 0.28 -18.30
N LEU A 121 5.78 -0.22 -17.92
CA LEU A 121 6.88 0.59 -17.39
C LEU A 121 7.60 1.32 -18.51
N SER A 122 7.98 2.56 -18.26
CA SER A 122 8.71 3.43 -19.19
C SER A 122 10.10 3.79 -18.70
N LYS A 123 10.30 3.88 -17.38
CA LYS A 123 11.56 4.26 -16.76
C LYS A 123 11.77 3.57 -15.43
N MET A 124 13.05 3.47 -15.06
CA MET A 124 13.50 3.01 -13.76
C MET A 124 14.61 3.95 -13.28
N TYR A 125 14.51 4.38 -12.03
CA TYR A 125 15.53 5.13 -11.31
C TYR A 125 16.06 4.24 -10.18
N ILE A 126 17.35 4.31 -9.95
CA ILE A 126 18.02 3.58 -8.86
C ILE A 126 18.85 4.59 -8.08
N LYS A 127 18.72 4.59 -6.77
CA LYS A 127 19.53 5.40 -5.86
C LYS A 127 21.01 5.04 -6.06
N LYS A 128 21.87 6.06 -6.20
CA LYS A 128 23.28 5.84 -6.51
C LYS A 128 24.07 5.40 -5.29
N GLU A 129 23.73 5.95 -4.13
CA GLU A 129 24.49 5.75 -2.90
C GLU A 129 23.72 4.82 -1.96
N ASN A 130 24.39 3.74 -1.55
CA ASN A 130 23.91 2.78 -0.56
C ASN A 130 22.44 2.34 -0.75
N PRO A 131 22.02 1.90 -1.96
CA PRO A 131 20.69 1.37 -2.12
C PRO A 131 20.53 0.13 -1.24
N MET A 132 19.51 0.12 -0.43
CA MET A 132 19.17 -1.00 0.43
C MET A 132 17.71 -1.35 0.22
N TYR A 133 17.45 -2.37 -0.56
CA TYR A 133 16.08 -2.86 -0.71
C TYR A 133 15.82 -4.07 0.14
N HIS A 134 14.62 -4.10 0.64
CA HIS A 134 14.07 -5.22 1.36
C HIS A 134 12.78 -5.68 0.68
N ALA A 135 12.48 -6.95 0.80
CA ALA A 135 11.24 -7.53 0.33
C ALA A 135 10.34 -7.85 1.53
N ILE A 136 9.12 -7.35 1.50
CA ILE A 136 8.08 -7.79 2.43
C ILE A 136 7.39 -8.98 1.77
N LEU A 137 7.57 -10.16 2.37
CA LEU A 137 6.97 -11.39 1.87
C LEU A 137 5.45 -11.38 2.09
N PRO A 138 4.65 -11.72 1.08
CA PRO A 138 3.21 -11.95 1.28
C PRO A 138 2.98 -12.93 2.42
N ALA A 139 2.01 -12.64 3.28
CA ALA A 139 1.73 -13.39 4.52
C ALA A 139 2.90 -13.49 5.52
N GLY A 140 4.03 -12.87 5.27
CA GLY A 140 5.11 -12.74 6.26
C GLY A 140 4.66 -11.92 7.48
N PHE A 141 5.40 -12.07 8.59
CA PHE A 141 5.06 -11.37 9.83
C PHE A 141 5.05 -9.84 9.64
N GLU A 142 6.04 -9.30 8.93
CA GLU A 142 6.13 -7.87 8.64
C GLU A 142 4.94 -7.36 7.82
N HIS A 143 4.47 -8.15 6.85
CA HIS A 143 3.27 -7.82 6.08
C HIS A 143 2.04 -7.74 6.98
N LYS A 144 1.83 -8.75 7.84
CA LYS A 144 0.71 -8.79 8.79
C LYS A 144 0.77 -7.61 9.76
N LEU A 145 1.95 -7.32 10.29
CA LEU A 145 2.17 -6.23 11.24
C LEU A 145 1.91 -4.86 10.62
N LEU A 146 2.47 -4.59 9.42
CA LEU A 146 2.25 -3.32 8.70
C LEU A 146 0.78 -3.09 8.35
N GLN A 147 0.03 -4.15 8.05
CA GLN A 147 -1.40 -4.04 7.79
C GLN A 147 -2.21 -3.80 9.07
N GLY A 148 -1.84 -4.46 10.16
CA GLY A 148 -2.59 -4.45 11.42
C GLY A 148 -2.36 -3.21 12.27
N MET A 149 -1.13 -2.83 12.49
CA MET A 149 -0.77 -1.72 13.40
C MET A 149 -1.57 -0.43 13.15
N PRO A 150 -1.73 0.06 11.92
CA PRO A 150 -2.49 1.28 11.66
C PRO A 150 -4.01 1.13 11.92
N GLN A 151 -4.52 -0.09 12.04
CA GLN A 151 -5.94 -0.33 12.33
C GLN A 151 -6.24 -0.26 13.84
N GLU A 152 -5.27 -0.54 14.70
CA GLU A 152 -5.46 -0.55 16.15
C GLU A 152 -5.99 0.79 16.70
N PRO A 153 -5.40 1.96 16.36
CA PRO A 153 -5.94 3.26 16.78
C PRO A 153 -7.34 3.52 16.25
N ARG A 154 -7.64 3.06 15.03
CA ARG A 154 -8.96 3.21 14.43
C ARG A 154 -10.02 2.41 15.18
N ILE A 155 -9.71 1.15 15.52
CA ILE A 155 -10.57 0.28 16.31
C ILE A 155 -10.71 0.86 17.72
N PHE A 156 -9.63 1.34 18.34
CA PHE A 156 -9.64 1.99 19.64
C PHE A 156 -10.63 3.17 19.65
N ASN A 157 -10.55 4.07 18.69
CA ASN A 157 -11.44 5.23 18.60
C ASN A 157 -12.90 4.81 18.36
N ALA A 158 -13.13 3.80 17.54
CA ALA A 158 -14.48 3.27 17.30
C ALA A 158 -15.08 2.67 18.59
N VAL A 159 -14.31 1.86 19.32
CA VAL A 159 -14.73 1.24 20.59
C VAL A 159 -14.97 2.31 21.66
N LYS A 160 -14.10 3.31 21.75
CA LYS A 160 -14.19 4.39 22.73
C LYS A 160 -15.51 5.16 22.66
N ASN A 161 -16.11 5.27 21.47
CA ASN A 161 -17.41 5.94 21.30
C ASN A 161 -18.55 5.20 22.03
N THR A 162 -18.42 3.88 22.22
CA THR A 162 -19.44 3.06 22.89
C THR A 162 -19.01 2.64 24.30
N VAL A 163 -17.70 2.39 24.47
CA VAL A 163 -17.09 1.95 25.74
C VAL A 163 -15.99 2.96 26.14
N PRO A 164 -16.34 4.05 26.84
CA PRO A 164 -15.39 5.11 27.22
C PRO A 164 -14.23 4.63 28.10
N THR A 165 -14.40 3.47 28.78
CA THR A 165 -13.38 2.89 29.67
C THR A 165 -12.35 2.02 28.93
N VAL A 166 -12.34 1.99 27.58
CA VAL A 166 -11.31 1.29 26.79
C VAL A 166 -9.93 1.82 27.13
N GLN A 167 -8.97 0.90 27.31
CA GLN A 167 -7.59 1.21 27.65
C GLN A 167 -6.62 0.90 26.52
N ASN A 168 -6.85 -0.20 25.82
CA ASN A 168 -5.99 -0.62 24.71
C ASN A 168 -6.72 -1.53 23.74
N VAL A 169 -6.23 -1.59 22.51
CA VAL A 169 -6.64 -2.52 21.45
C VAL A 169 -5.39 -3.08 20.81
N VAL A 170 -5.35 -4.38 20.64
CA VAL A 170 -4.25 -5.08 19.95
C VAL A 170 -4.84 -6.08 18.96
N LEU A 171 -4.36 -6.05 17.74
CA LEU A 171 -4.62 -7.08 16.75
C LEU A 171 -3.62 -8.22 16.93
N THR A 172 -4.12 -9.42 17.25
CA THR A 172 -3.27 -10.53 17.67
C THR A 172 -2.63 -11.25 16.49
N GLU A 173 -1.42 -11.79 16.68
CA GLU A 173 -0.72 -12.61 15.68
C GLU A 173 -1.53 -13.84 15.29
N GLY A 174 -2.18 -14.52 16.24
CA GLY A 174 -3.05 -15.68 15.98
C GLY A 174 -4.25 -15.37 15.08
N GLY A 175 -4.64 -14.09 14.99
CA GLY A 175 -5.62 -13.58 14.04
C GLY A 175 -4.97 -12.89 12.82
N CYS A 176 -3.73 -13.23 12.50
CA CYS A 176 -2.95 -12.65 11.39
C CYS A 176 -2.84 -11.11 11.48
N CYS A 177 -2.82 -10.54 12.68
CA CYS A 177 -2.89 -9.10 12.96
C CYS A 177 -4.06 -8.39 12.26
N TRP A 178 -5.14 -9.11 11.94
CA TRP A 178 -6.25 -8.59 11.14
C TRP A 178 -7.63 -9.06 11.61
N LEU A 179 -7.80 -10.36 11.85
CA LEU A 179 -9.12 -10.98 12.09
C LEU A 179 -9.53 -11.04 13.56
N HIS A 180 -8.60 -10.82 14.49
CA HIS A 180 -8.86 -10.94 15.91
C HIS A 180 -8.27 -9.77 16.69
N ALA A 181 -9.15 -9.02 17.38
CA ALA A 181 -8.79 -7.90 18.24
C ALA A 181 -8.99 -8.26 19.72
N ALA A 182 -7.96 -8.06 20.53
CA ALA A 182 -8.07 -8.05 22.00
C ALA A 182 -8.28 -6.60 22.46
N VAL A 183 -9.33 -6.36 23.24
CA VAL A 183 -9.69 -5.04 23.77
C VAL A 183 -9.66 -5.07 25.29
N SER A 184 -8.83 -4.23 25.89
CA SER A 184 -8.81 -4.06 27.35
C SER A 184 -9.68 -2.89 27.79
N ILE A 185 -10.44 -3.10 28.85
CA ILE A 185 -11.31 -2.07 29.44
C ILE A 185 -11.05 -1.95 30.93
N LYS A 186 -11.22 -0.74 31.48
CA LYS A 186 -11.22 -0.55 32.91
C LYS A 186 -12.60 -0.96 33.47
N LYS A 187 -12.59 -1.84 34.48
CA LYS A 187 -13.81 -2.18 35.27
C LYS A 187 -14.24 -1.07 36.16
#